data_51e4d9ef2da09514ca11c28df42472e6
#
_entry.id   51e4d9ef2da09514ca11c28df42472e6
#
_cell.length_a   1.000
_cell.length_b   1.000
_cell.length_c   1.000
_cell.angle_alpha   90.00
_cell.angle_beta   90.00
_cell.angle_gamma   90.00
#
_symmetry.space_group_name_H-M   'P 1'
#
loop_
_entity.id
_entity.type
_entity.pdbx_description
1 polymer ?
#
loop_
_entity_poly.entity_id
_entity_poly.type
_entity_poly.pdbx_seq_one_letter_code
_entity_poly.pdbx_strand_id
1 'polypeptide(L)'
;CFICGQSGATIACCETDCDLSFHLPCAKQGGCVTQFIRPFRSFCPAHRPEQAVEVTPEPGTECLVCMEPVEDRKTFNTMMCPACKTAWFHRGCIQGQALHAGFLSLQCPLCRNSDTFVMDLFTMGIRIPFRLVPPSWEGFNAFAELGERHRHCDASECLFPGGREEAEEEGQWELLLCSSCAAEGTHRYCCGLRDSITSWECDNC
;
A
#
# COMPACT_ATOMS: atom_id res chain seq x y z
N CYS A 1 -34.12 -1.92 -8.29
CA CYS A 1 -32.74 -2.25 -8.74
C CYS A 1 -32.81 -3.16 -9.96
N PHE A 2 -32.27 -2.73 -11.08
CA PHE A 2 -32.30 -3.53 -12.31
C PHE A 2 -31.39 -4.79 -12.25
N ILE A 3 -30.48 -4.86 -11.27
CA ILE A 3 -29.54 -5.98 -11.11
C ILE A 3 -30.14 -7.10 -10.27
N CYS A 4 -30.65 -6.80 -9.07
CA CYS A 4 -31.20 -7.82 -8.14
C CYS A 4 -32.73 -7.90 -8.11
N GLY A 5 -33.44 -7.04 -8.83
CA GLY A 5 -34.91 -7.00 -8.88
C GLY A 5 -35.60 -6.43 -7.63
N GLN A 6 -34.86 -6.10 -6.57
CA GLN A 6 -35.42 -5.63 -5.31
C GLN A 6 -35.64 -4.12 -5.29
N SER A 7 -36.64 -3.68 -4.48
CA SER A 7 -36.90 -2.26 -4.26
C SER A 7 -35.81 -1.57 -3.44
N GLY A 8 -35.85 -0.24 -3.34
CA GLY A 8 -34.92 0.56 -2.53
C GLY A 8 -33.63 0.99 -3.27
N ALA A 9 -33.56 0.81 -4.59
CA ALA A 9 -32.45 1.35 -5.39
C ALA A 9 -32.52 2.87 -5.45
N THR A 10 -31.49 3.53 -4.92
CA THR A 10 -31.42 4.99 -4.80
C THR A 10 -30.41 5.65 -5.75
N ILE A 11 -29.57 4.84 -6.42
CA ILE A 11 -28.58 5.34 -7.37
C ILE A 11 -29.14 5.19 -8.77
N ALA A 12 -29.35 6.32 -9.45
CA ALA A 12 -29.81 6.36 -10.83
C ALA A 12 -28.64 6.59 -11.80
N CYS A 13 -28.78 6.10 -13.03
CA CYS A 13 -27.89 6.44 -14.12
C CYS A 13 -27.99 7.94 -14.41
N CYS A 14 -26.86 8.63 -14.58
CA CYS A 14 -26.81 10.06 -14.87
C CYS A 14 -27.01 10.39 -16.34
N GLU A 15 -27.18 9.41 -17.22
CA GLU A 15 -27.41 9.64 -18.64
C GLU A 15 -28.85 10.12 -18.86
N THR A 16 -29.00 11.08 -19.76
CA THR A 16 -30.30 11.61 -20.14
C THR A 16 -31.19 10.49 -20.68
N ASP A 17 -32.46 10.46 -20.31
CA ASP A 17 -33.43 9.45 -20.72
C ASP A 17 -33.13 8.00 -20.27
N CYS A 18 -32.30 7.80 -19.23
CA CYS A 18 -32.02 6.51 -18.66
C CYS A 18 -32.65 6.34 -17.26
N ASP A 19 -33.69 5.51 -17.16
CA ASP A 19 -34.42 5.26 -15.90
C ASP A 19 -33.83 4.13 -15.03
N LEU A 20 -32.66 3.61 -15.41
CA LEU A 20 -32.05 2.51 -14.66
C LEU A 20 -31.51 2.96 -13.32
N SER A 21 -31.95 2.28 -12.25
CA SER A 21 -31.48 2.50 -10.90
C SER A 21 -30.96 1.22 -10.26
N PHE A 22 -29.99 1.34 -9.37
CA PHE A 22 -29.31 0.21 -8.73
C PHE A 22 -28.91 0.52 -7.27
N HIS A 23 -28.64 -0.54 -6.52
CA HIS A 23 -28.02 -0.43 -5.20
C HIS A 23 -26.51 -0.32 -5.33
N LEU A 24 -25.85 0.42 -4.45
CA LEU A 24 -24.39 0.52 -4.43
C LEU A 24 -23.68 -0.85 -4.31
N PRO A 25 -24.13 -1.77 -3.44
CA PRO A 25 -23.52 -3.11 -3.40
C PRO A 25 -23.66 -3.91 -4.70
N CYS A 26 -24.75 -3.70 -5.45
CA CYS A 26 -25.00 -4.39 -6.70
C CYS A 26 -24.19 -3.80 -7.88
N ALA A 27 -23.69 -2.57 -7.76
CA ALA A 27 -23.02 -1.86 -8.84
C ALA A 27 -21.86 -2.65 -9.48
N LYS A 28 -21.01 -3.27 -8.65
CA LYS A 28 -19.88 -4.07 -9.12
C LYS A 28 -20.34 -5.27 -9.95
N GLN A 29 -21.32 -6.03 -9.45
CA GLN A 29 -21.86 -7.20 -10.14
C GLN A 29 -22.55 -6.82 -11.44
N GLY A 30 -23.27 -5.69 -11.44
CA GLY A 30 -23.96 -5.18 -12.63
C GLY A 30 -23.07 -4.42 -13.61
N GLY A 31 -21.76 -4.32 -13.37
CA GLY A 31 -20.86 -3.56 -14.24
C GLY A 31 -21.16 -2.07 -14.30
N CYS A 32 -21.79 -1.51 -13.26
CA CYS A 32 -22.05 -0.07 -13.14
C CYS A 32 -20.81 0.67 -12.66
N VAL A 33 -20.70 1.94 -13.04
CA VAL A 33 -19.67 2.85 -12.55
C VAL A 33 -20.30 3.90 -11.62
N THR A 34 -19.72 4.06 -10.43
CA THR A 34 -20.04 5.15 -9.50
C THR A 34 -18.76 5.96 -9.29
N GLN A 35 -18.80 7.25 -9.60
CA GLN A 35 -17.66 8.16 -9.39
C GLN A 35 -17.69 8.72 -7.97
N PHE A 36 -16.56 8.69 -7.28
CA PHE A 36 -16.40 9.11 -5.88
C PHE A 36 -15.85 10.54 -5.74
N ILE A 37 -15.86 11.31 -6.82
CA ILE A 37 -15.51 12.73 -6.88
C ILE A 37 -16.73 13.53 -7.32
N ARG A 38 -16.79 14.81 -6.94
CA ARG A 38 -17.86 15.71 -7.40
C ARG A 38 -17.91 15.76 -8.93
N PRO A 39 -19.09 15.73 -9.55
CA PRO A 39 -20.44 15.73 -8.98
C PRO A 39 -21.03 14.36 -8.62
N PHE A 40 -20.25 13.33 -8.35
CA PHE A 40 -20.66 11.98 -7.94
C PHE A 40 -21.58 11.28 -8.94
N ARG A 41 -21.18 11.27 -10.19
CA ARG A 41 -21.95 10.65 -11.27
C ARG A 41 -22.00 9.13 -11.15
N SER A 42 -23.11 8.56 -11.60
CA SER A 42 -23.30 7.11 -11.62
C SER A 42 -23.85 6.68 -12.97
N PHE A 43 -23.37 5.53 -13.47
CA PHE A 43 -23.69 5.09 -14.82
C PHE A 43 -24.04 3.59 -14.81
N CYS A 44 -25.06 3.23 -15.58
CA CYS A 44 -25.36 1.84 -15.89
C CYS A 44 -24.33 1.23 -16.86
N PRO A 45 -24.33 -0.09 -17.11
CA PRO A 45 -23.37 -0.72 -18.02
C PRO A 45 -23.34 -0.16 -19.45
N ALA A 46 -24.51 0.32 -19.93
CA ALA A 46 -24.60 0.85 -21.29
C ALA A 46 -24.02 2.28 -21.43
N HIS A 47 -24.00 3.04 -20.34
CA HIS A 47 -23.62 4.45 -20.34
C HIS A 47 -22.35 4.74 -19.52
N ARG A 48 -21.71 3.71 -18.97
CA ARG A 48 -20.48 3.87 -18.19
C ARG A 48 -19.34 4.43 -19.04
N PRO A 49 -18.47 5.28 -18.46
CA PRO A 49 -17.28 5.72 -19.16
C PRO A 49 -16.39 4.52 -19.48
N GLU A 50 -15.78 4.56 -20.63
CA GLU A 50 -14.75 3.63 -21.07
C GLU A 50 -13.41 4.35 -21.18
N GLN A 51 -12.32 3.63 -20.95
CA GLN A 51 -11.00 4.21 -21.14
C GLN A 51 -10.79 4.57 -22.61
N ALA A 52 -10.37 5.81 -22.88
CA ALA A 52 -10.12 6.33 -24.21
C ALA A 52 -8.84 5.75 -24.88
N VAL A 53 -8.53 4.49 -24.59
CA VAL A 53 -7.33 3.84 -25.11
C VAL A 53 -7.70 2.80 -26.15
N GLU A 54 -7.14 2.91 -27.34
CA GLU A 54 -7.41 2.01 -28.45
C GLU A 54 -6.60 0.68 -28.40
N VAL A 55 -5.69 0.54 -27.44
CA VAL A 55 -4.85 -0.64 -27.29
C VAL A 55 -5.63 -1.76 -26.58
N THR A 56 -5.51 -2.97 -27.08
CA THR A 56 -5.98 -4.21 -26.43
C THR A 56 -4.80 -4.97 -25.84
N PRO A 57 -4.99 -5.71 -24.71
CA PRO A 57 -3.91 -6.55 -24.18
C PRO A 57 -3.53 -7.63 -25.20
N GLU A 58 -2.26 -7.92 -25.31
CA GLU A 58 -1.80 -9.08 -26.06
C GLU A 58 -2.14 -10.37 -25.29
N PRO A 59 -2.35 -11.50 -25.99
CA PRO A 59 -2.54 -12.79 -25.33
C PRO A 59 -1.40 -13.10 -24.36
N GLY A 60 -1.74 -13.44 -23.12
CA GLY A 60 -0.76 -13.72 -22.06
C GLY A 60 -0.30 -12.48 -21.29
N THR A 61 -0.89 -11.29 -21.53
CA THR A 61 -0.64 -10.11 -20.70
C THR A 61 -1.11 -10.35 -19.27
N GLU A 62 -0.26 -10.03 -18.30
CA GLU A 62 -0.53 -10.22 -16.86
C GLU A 62 -0.87 -8.91 -16.16
N CYS A 63 -1.70 -9.03 -15.14
CA CYS A 63 -1.99 -7.93 -14.21
C CYS A 63 -0.76 -7.63 -13.35
N LEU A 64 -0.27 -6.39 -13.35
CA LEU A 64 0.92 -6.00 -12.57
C LEU A 64 0.75 -6.09 -11.05
N VAL A 65 -0.45 -6.35 -10.54
CA VAL A 65 -0.71 -6.45 -9.09
C VAL A 65 -0.75 -7.90 -8.62
N CYS A 66 -1.45 -8.79 -9.33
CA CYS A 66 -1.61 -10.19 -8.92
C CYS A 66 -0.84 -11.19 -9.79
N MET A 67 -0.21 -10.74 -10.88
CA MET A 67 0.54 -11.55 -11.84
C MET A 67 -0.30 -12.63 -12.55
N GLU A 68 -1.63 -12.54 -12.47
CA GLU A 68 -2.54 -13.40 -13.21
C GLU A 68 -2.88 -12.78 -14.56
N PRO A 69 -3.20 -13.60 -15.58
CA PRO A 69 -3.55 -13.11 -16.92
C PRO A 69 -4.78 -12.18 -16.89
N VAL A 70 -4.71 -11.08 -17.65
CA VAL A 70 -5.88 -10.24 -17.93
C VAL A 70 -6.60 -10.77 -19.17
N GLU A 71 -7.89 -10.40 -19.32
CA GLU A 71 -8.64 -10.75 -20.54
C GLU A 71 -8.00 -10.07 -21.76
N ASP A 72 -7.86 -10.80 -22.88
CA ASP A 72 -7.27 -10.35 -24.15
C ASP A 72 -8.13 -9.34 -24.95
N ARG A 73 -9.13 -8.78 -24.31
CA ARG A 73 -10.08 -7.79 -24.84
C ARG A 73 -10.38 -6.71 -23.83
N LYS A 74 -10.87 -5.59 -24.33
CA LYS A 74 -11.39 -4.51 -23.45
C LYS A 74 -12.66 -5.00 -22.75
N THR A 75 -12.62 -5.04 -21.43
CA THR A 75 -13.76 -5.38 -20.60
C THR A 75 -13.89 -4.39 -19.44
N PHE A 76 -15.00 -4.43 -18.75
CA PHE A 76 -15.18 -3.66 -17.52
C PHE A 76 -14.14 -4.00 -16.44
N ASN A 77 -13.67 -5.24 -16.44
CA ASN A 77 -12.73 -5.73 -15.42
C ASN A 77 -11.25 -5.50 -15.76
N THR A 78 -10.95 -5.14 -17.00
CA THR A 78 -9.58 -4.91 -17.46
C THR A 78 -9.32 -3.41 -17.59
N MET A 79 -8.29 -2.93 -16.92
CA MET A 79 -7.88 -1.52 -16.91
C MET A 79 -6.43 -1.37 -17.32
N MET A 80 -6.09 -0.26 -17.94
CA MET A 80 -4.74 0.05 -18.38
C MET A 80 -4.31 1.43 -17.87
N CYS A 81 -3.01 1.62 -17.69
CA CYS A 81 -2.46 2.96 -17.42
C CYS A 81 -2.52 3.81 -18.69
N PRO A 82 -3.22 4.96 -18.69
CA PRO A 82 -3.34 5.82 -19.87
C PRO A 82 -2.02 6.52 -20.26
N ALA A 83 -1.09 6.64 -19.32
CA ALA A 83 0.19 7.31 -19.54
C ALA A 83 1.20 6.42 -20.29
N CYS A 84 1.47 5.21 -19.79
CA CYS A 84 2.46 4.31 -20.43
C CYS A 84 1.83 3.35 -21.44
N LYS A 85 0.52 3.08 -21.36
CA LYS A 85 -0.25 2.19 -22.24
C LYS A 85 0.25 0.74 -22.29
N THR A 86 1.08 0.33 -21.33
CA THR A 86 1.67 -1.00 -21.21
C THR A 86 1.37 -1.68 -19.89
N ALA A 87 0.99 -0.92 -18.86
CA ALA A 87 0.62 -1.44 -17.54
C ALA A 87 -0.85 -1.84 -17.52
N TRP A 88 -1.13 -3.14 -17.31
CA TRP A 88 -2.46 -3.71 -17.27
C TRP A 88 -2.84 -4.19 -15.88
N PHE A 89 -4.11 -4.07 -15.54
CA PHE A 89 -4.64 -4.37 -14.21
C PHE A 89 -6.02 -5.00 -14.29
N HIS A 90 -6.33 -5.89 -13.38
CA HIS A 90 -7.72 -6.17 -13.05
C HIS A 90 -8.31 -4.98 -12.27
N ARG A 91 -9.54 -4.60 -12.57
CA ARG A 91 -10.26 -3.53 -11.85
C ARG A 91 -10.26 -3.75 -10.32
N GLY A 92 -10.44 -5.01 -9.87
CA GLY A 92 -10.41 -5.35 -8.45
C GLY A 92 -9.04 -5.13 -7.81
N CYS A 93 -7.97 -5.46 -8.53
CA CYS A 93 -6.59 -5.30 -8.06
C CYS A 93 -6.22 -3.82 -7.91
N ILE A 94 -6.50 -3.00 -8.93
CA ILE A 94 -6.22 -1.57 -8.85
C ILE A 94 -7.10 -0.85 -7.84
N GLN A 95 -8.36 -1.31 -7.63
CA GLN A 95 -9.20 -0.81 -6.55
C GLN A 95 -8.60 -1.10 -5.17
N GLY A 96 -8.06 -2.31 -4.96
CA GLY A 96 -7.35 -2.67 -3.73
C GLY A 96 -6.13 -1.79 -3.51
N GLN A 97 -5.28 -1.64 -4.53
CA GLN A 97 -4.10 -0.78 -4.46
C GLN A 97 -4.47 0.68 -4.14
N ALA A 98 -5.51 1.21 -4.79
CA ALA A 98 -5.99 2.58 -4.55
C ALA A 98 -6.49 2.80 -3.11
N LEU A 99 -7.16 1.80 -2.53
CA LEU A 99 -7.60 1.85 -1.13
C LEU A 99 -6.43 1.86 -0.14
N HIS A 100 -5.36 1.14 -0.45
CA HIS A 100 -4.15 1.10 0.39
C HIS A 100 -3.29 2.36 0.24
N ALA A 101 -2.96 2.75 -0.99
CA ALA A 101 -2.09 3.87 -1.26
C ALA A 101 -2.72 5.23 -0.90
N GLY A 102 -4.02 5.40 -1.17
CA GLY A 102 -4.67 6.71 -1.05
C GLY A 102 -4.21 7.69 -2.13
N PHE A 103 -4.84 8.88 -2.14
CA PHE A 103 -4.65 9.87 -3.21
C PHE A 103 -3.20 10.35 -3.37
N LEU A 104 -2.49 10.57 -2.27
CA LEU A 104 -1.15 11.17 -2.29
C LEU A 104 -0.06 10.22 -2.80
N SER A 105 -0.23 8.91 -2.57
CA SER A 105 0.81 7.91 -2.90
C SER A 105 0.42 7.03 -4.09
N LEU A 106 -0.78 7.21 -4.65
CA LEU A 106 -1.24 6.40 -5.77
C LEU A 106 -0.60 6.84 -7.08
N GLN A 107 0.13 5.93 -7.69
CA GLN A 107 0.77 6.11 -8.98
C GLN A 107 0.79 4.80 -9.76
N CYS A 108 1.00 4.88 -11.06
CA CYS A 108 1.21 3.67 -11.87
C CYS A 108 2.48 2.95 -11.41
N PRO A 109 2.42 1.66 -11.05
CA PRO A 109 3.59 0.93 -10.56
C PRO A 109 4.70 0.77 -11.60
N LEU A 110 4.37 0.87 -12.90
CA LEU A 110 5.34 0.74 -13.99
C LEU A 110 6.00 2.08 -14.36
N CYS A 111 5.21 3.10 -14.72
CA CYS A 111 5.75 4.38 -15.20
C CYS A 111 5.77 5.49 -14.15
N ARG A 112 5.24 5.24 -12.95
CA ARG A 112 5.14 6.17 -11.82
C ARG A 112 4.37 7.47 -12.10
N ASN A 113 3.63 7.52 -13.21
CA ASN A 113 2.72 8.64 -13.47
C ASN A 113 1.59 8.61 -12.42
N SER A 114 1.37 9.74 -11.76
CA SER A 114 0.27 9.94 -10.80
C SER A 114 -0.90 10.69 -11.46
N ASP A 115 -0.64 11.78 -12.15
CA ASP A 115 -1.66 12.74 -12.58
C ASP A 115 -2.70 12.14 -13.52
N THR A 116 -2.28 11.74 -14.71
CA THR A 116 -3.17 11.11 -15.71
C THR A 116 -3.72 9.78 -15.20
N PHE A 117 -2.93 9.01 -14.47
CA PHE A 117 -3.33 7.72 -13.93
C PHE A 117 -4.46 7.87 -12.91
N VAL A 118 -4.30 8.74 -11.93
CA VAL A 118 -5.30 8.96 -10.87
C VAL A 118 -6.59 9.59 -11.44
N MET A 119 -6.47 10.54 -12.36
CA MET A 119 -7.64 11.16 -13.00
C MET A 119 -8.47 10.17 -13.81
N ASP A 120 -7.81 9.27 -14.53
CA ASP A 120 -8.49 8.19 -15.25
C ASP A 120 -9.18 7.22 -14.30
N LEU A 121 -8.51 6.82 -13.21
CA LEU A 121 -9.10 5.97 -12.17
C LEU A 121 -10.35 6.59 -11.54
N PHE A 122 -10.36 7.90 -11.27
CA PHE A 122 -11.56 8.61 -10.81
C PHE A 122 -12.68 8.55 -11.83
N THR A 123 -12.38 8.80 -13.11
CA THR A 123 -13.35 8.72 -14.20
C THR A 123 -13.95 7.32 -14.31
N MET A 124 -13.13 6.31 -14.16
CA MET A 124 -13.53 4.90 -14.20
C MET A 124 -14.22 4.41 -12.91
N GLY A 125 -14.41 5.31 -11.92
CA GLY A 125 -15.11 4.99 -10.67
C GLY A 125 -14.33 4.13 -9.69
N ILE A 126 -13.00 4.21 -9.71
CA ILE A 126 -12.16 3.65 -8.66
C ILE A 126 -12.20 4.59 -7.45
N ARG A 127 -12.54 4.02 -6.29
CA ARG A 127 -12.55 4.77 -5.04
C ARG A 127 -11.13 4.95 -4.52
N ILE A 128 -10.68 6.21 -4.43
CA ILE A 128 -9.37 6.59 -3.91
C ILE A 128 -9.59 7.41 -2.64
N PRO A 129 -9.18 6.90 -1.46
CA PRO A 129 -9.33 7.65 -0.21
C PRO A 129 -8.43 8.90 -0.20
N PHE A 130 -8.98 10.04 0.20
CA PHE A 130 -8.19 11.22 0.53
C PHE A 130 -7.70 11.07 1.98
N ARG A 131 -6.49 10.54 2.14
CA ARG A 131 -5.83 10.48 3.45
C ARG A 131 -4.99 11.73 3.62
N LEU A 132 -5.28 12.50 4.66
CA LEU A 132 -4.51 13.71 4.99
C LEU A 132 -3.17 13.37 5.67
N VAL A 133 -3.08 12.17 6.22
CA VAL A 133 -1.87 11.67 6.88
C VAL A 133 -1.45 10.38 6.18
N PRO A 134 -0.23 10.30 5.65
CA PRO A 134 0.30 9.04 5.14
C PRO A 134 0.32 8.00 6.27
N PRO A 135 0.22 6.70 5.96
CA PRO A 135 0.39 5.66 6.94
C PRO A 135 1.72 5.86 7.69
N SER A 136 1.77 5.44 8.95
CA SER A 136 2.95 5.65 9.81
C SER A 136 4.25 5.11 9.20
N TRP A 137 4.18 4.06 8.37
CA TRP A 137 5.34 3.50 7.65
C TRP A 137 5.81 4.32 6.43
N GLU A 138 5.04 5.31 5.96
CA GLU A 138 5.43 6.24 4.89
C GLU A 138 5.94 7.58 5.44
N GLY A 139 5.93 7.76 6.76
CA GLY A 139 6.46 8.95 7.42
C GLY A 139 7.97 9.08 7.20
N PHE A 140 8.47 10.31 7.08
CA PHE A 140 9.90 10.61 6.90
C PHE A 140 10.80 9.95 7.97
N ASN A 141 10.24 9.66 9.14
CA ASN A 141 10.91 9.03 10.28
C ASN A 141 10.35 7.64 10.62
N ALA A 142 9.56 7.03 9.73
CA ALA A 142 8.93 5.73 10.01
C ALA A 142 9.93 4.62 10.37
N PHE A 143 11.16 4.75 9.88
CA PHE A 143 12.24 3.79 10.07
C PHE A 143 13.46 4.42 10.76
N ALA A 144 13.33 5.61 11.34
CA ALA A 144 14.45 6.29 12.01
C ALA A 144 14.99 5.43 13.16
N GLU A 145 14.10 4.82 13.94
CA GLU A 145 14.47 3.90 15.04
C GLU A 145 15.17 2.62 14.55
N LEU A 146 14.86 2.15 13.32
CA LEU A 146 15.56 0.98 12.74
C LEU A 146 16.97 1.30 12.27
N GLY A 147 17.27 2.58 12.05
CA GLY A 147 18.61 3.06 11.69
C GLY A 147 19.48 3.41 12.90
N GLU A 148 18.90 3.50 14.08
CA GLU A 148 19.63 3.78 15.30
C GLU A 148 20.30 2.49 15.81
N ARG A 149 21.64 2.54 15.89
CA ARG A 149 22.40 1.47 16.52
C ARG A 149 22.06 1.44 18.00
N HIS A 150 21.76 0.26 18.52
CA HIS A 150 21.56 0.06 19.96
C HIS A 150 22.74 0.61 20.77
N ARG A 151 22.50 1.37 21.83
CA ARG A 151 23.55 2.15 22.54
C ARG A 151 23.53 1.99 24.04
N HIS A 152 22.63 1.19 24.62
CA HIS A 152 22.51 1.03 26.06
C HIS A 152 22.73 -0.42 26.51
N CYS A 153 23.00 -0.58 27.80
CA CYS A 153 23.20 -1.87 28.43
C CYS A 153 21.87 -2.46 28.92
N ASP A 154 21.47 -3.64 28.39
CA ASP A 154 20.24 -4.36 28.74
C ASP A 154 20.43 -5.35 29.88
N ALA A 155 21.63 -5.49 30.44
CA ALA A 155 21.83 -6.38 31.58
C ALA A 155 20.82 -6.09 32.68
N SER A 156 20.33 -7.13 33.38
CA SER A 156 19.33 -7.01 34.45
C SER A 156 19.75 -5.97 35.49
N GLU A 157 21.04 -5.96 35.83
CA GLU A 157 21.68 -4.95 36.66
C GLU A 157 22.89 -4.38 35.93
N CYS A 158 22.87 -3.09 35.63
CA CYS A 158 24.03 -2.41 35.03
C CYS A 158 24.94 -1.92 36.15
N LEU A 159 26.19 -2.37 36.11
CA LEU A 159 27.22 -2.06 37.11
C LEU A 159 28.11 -0.87 36.73
N PHE A 160 27.91 -0.30 35.54
CA PHE A 160 28.69 0.84 35.09
C PHE A 160 28.34 2.09 35.88
N PRO A 161 29.34 2.80 36.49
CA PRO A 161 29.06 4.00 37.28
C PRO A 161 28.40 5.15 36.50
N GLY A 162 28.63 5.22 35.17
CA GLY A 162 28.02 6.21 34.27
C GLY A 162 26.57 5.87 33.90
N GLY A 163 26.07 4.68 34.24
CA GLY A 163 24.71 4.24 33.90
C GLY A 163 24.63 3.44 32.60
N ARG A 164 23.40 3.05 32.25
CA ARG A 164 23.12 2.16 31.10
C ARG A 164 23.38 2.80 29.74
N GLU A 165 23.20 4.11 29.69
CA GLU A 165 23.27 4.89 28.42
C GLU A 165 24.71 5.27 28.02
N GLU A 166 25.66 5.07 28.91
CA GLU A 166 27.05 5.42 28.70
C GLU A 166 27.89 4.17 28.51
N ALA A 167 28.95 4.26 27.68
CA ALA A 167 29.89 3.17 27.44
C ALA A 167 31.26 3.73 27.12
N GLU A 168 32.32 2.93 27.33
CA GLU A 168 33.68 3.24 26.92
C GLU A 168 33.98 2.62 25.55
N GLU A 169 34.93 3.18 24.82
CA GLU A 169 35.29 2.67 23.50
C GLU A 169 36.01 1.31 23.59
N GLU A 170 36.74 1.06 24.68
CA GLU A 170 37.48 -0.19 24.92
C GLU A 170 37.45 -0.55 26.40
N GLY A 171 37.67 -1.83 26.71
CA GLY A 171 37.84 -2.30 28.08
C GLY A 171 36.59 -2.95 28.68
N GLN A 172 36.53 -3.00 30.02
CA GLN A 172 35.45 -3.71 30.73
C GLN A 172 34.07 -3.03 30.60
N TRP A 173 34.05 -1.77 30.24
CA TRP A 173 32.82 -0.97 30.07
C TRP A 173 32.45 -0.73 28.59
N GLU A 174 33.16 -1.40 27.68
CA GLU A 174 32.77 -1.47 26.28
C GLU A 174 31.40 -2.11 26.13
N LEU A 175 30.51 -1.48 25.33
CA LEU A 175 29.20 -2.03 24.99
C LEU A 175 29.33 -3.04 23.86
N LEU A 176 29.05 -4.29 24.14
CA LEU A 176 28.95 -5.36 23.14
C LEU A 176 27.51 -5.52 22.69
N LEU A 177 27.27 -5.47 21.40
CA LEU A 177 25.97 -5.79 20.83
C LEU A 177 25.85 -7.29 20.55
N CYS A 178 24.64 -7.82 20.66
CA CYS A 178 24.36 -9.18 20.30
C CYS A 178 24.77 -9.46 18.85
N SER A 179 25.62 -10.48 18.65
CA SER A 179 26.16 -10.84 17.33
C SER A 179 25.11 -11.39 16.37
N SER A 180 23.96 -11.84 16.88
CA SER A 180 22.86 -12.41 16.10
C SER A 180 21.80 -11.38 15.74
N CYS A 181 21.29 -10.59 16.70
CA CYS A 181 20.19 -9.65 16.43
C CYS A 181 20.60 -8.17 16.45
N ALA A 182 21.71 -7.80 17.11
CA ALA A 182 22.16 -6.43 17.34
C ALA A 182 21.11 -5.51 18.02
N ALA A 183 20.01 -6.08 18.52
CA ALA A 183 18.91 -5.34 19.17
C ALA A 183 19.06 -5.27 20.69
N GLU A 184 20.01 -6.02 21.27
CA GLU A 184 20.37 -5.98 22.68
C GLU A 184 21.87 -5.73 22.81
N GLY A 185 22.27 -5.05 23.89
CA GLY A 185 23.66 -4.74 24.20
C GLY A 185 23.97 -4.92 25.68
N THR A 186 25.22 -5.17 26.00
CA THR A 186 25.67 -5.27 27.39
C THR A 186 27.09 -4.78 27.54
N HIS A 187 27.41 -4.16 28.68
CA HIS A 187 28.81 -3.92 29.00
C HIS A 187 29.50 -5.26 29.23
N ARG A 188 30.71 -5.39 28.76
CA ARG A 188 31.53 -6.59 28.93
C ARG A 188 31.57 -7.08 30.39
N TYR A 189 31.71 -6.17 31.34
CA TYR A 189 31.68 -6.46 32.76
C TYR A 189 30.32 -6.90 33.28
N CYS A 190 29.23 -6.31 32.78
CA CYS A 190 27.88 -6.60 33.27
C CYS A 190 27.41 -8.03 32.96
N CYS A 191 27.96 -8.67 31.92
CA CYS A 191 27.70 -10.07 31.59
C CYS A 191 28.87 -10.99 31.95
N GLY A 192 29.88 -10.52 32.70
CA GLY A 192 30.98 -11.35 33.21
C GLY A 192 31.94 -11.86 32.13
N LEU A 193 32.01 -11.20 30.99
CA LEU A 193 32.90 -11.60 29.89
C LEU A 193 34.33 -11.17 30.15
N ARG A 194 35.28 -12.04 29.77
CA ARG A 194 36.70 -11.73 29.81
C ARG A 194 37.11 -10.85 28.63
N ASP A 195 38.18 -10.08 28.78
CA ASP A 195 38.68 -9.17 27.74
C ASP A 195 39.03 -9.86 26.40
N SER A 196 39.25 -11.17 26.44
CA SER A 196 39.55 -11.97 25.25
C SER A 196 38.31 -12.34 24.39
N ILE A 197 37.10 -12.11 24.92
CA ILE A 197 35.87 -12.47 24.23
C ILE A 197 35.39 -11.24 23.41
N THR A 198 35.31 -11.36 22.10
CA THR A 198 34.98 -10.27 21.17
C THR A 198 33.53 -10.34 20.66
N SER A 199 32.79 -11.39 20.98
CA SER A 199 31.41 -11.53 20.57
C SER A 199 30.54 -12.03 21.74
N TRP A 200 29.32 -11.52 21.79
CA TRP A 200 28.33 -11.88 22.80
C TRP A 200 26.98 -12.12 22.09
N GLU A 201 26.18 -13.00 22.64
CA GLU A 201 24.86 -13.34 22.15
C GLU A 201 23.85 -13.22 23.30
N CYS A 202 22.70 -12.59 23.06
CA CYS A 202 21.68 -12.39 24.08
C CYS A 202 20.89 -13.67 24.36
N ASP A 203 20.19 -13.74 25.50
CA ASP A 203 19.42 -14.90 25.92
C ASP A 203 18.24 -15.23 24.98
N ASN A 204 17.84 -14.30 24.12
CA ASN A 204 16.74 -14.45 23.16
C ASN A 204 17.22 -14.97 21.77
N CYS A 205 18.51 -15.08 21.54
CA CYS A 205 19.09 -15.59 20.30
C CYS A 205 19.72 -16.96 20.48
#